data_7743b80fb98a2c783288f5c41f8bf5da
#
_entry.id   7743b80fb98a2c783288f5c41f8bf5da
#
_cell.length_a   1.000
_cell.length_b   1.000
_cell.length_c   1.000
_cell.angle_alpha   90.00
_cell.angle_beta   90.00
_cell.angle_gamma   90.00
#
_symmetry.space_group_name_H-M   'P 1'
#
loop_
_entity.id
_entity.type
_entity.pdbx_description
1 polymer ?
#
loop_
_entity_poly.entity_id
_entity_poly.type
_entity_poly.pdbx_seq_one_letter_code
_entity_poly.pdbx_strand_id
1 'polypeptide(L)'
;MMINNKVFPKDLINIVRTIKKAGFQCYIVGGGIRDLMLKLKPKVWDLTTDARPDQVTKLFKKVIPTGIKYGTVTVIVNKTPYEITTFRSDERYVDGRHPSSVTFSKDIKKDLSRRDFTINAIAYDPTTKELVDIFGGKKDLKLKLIRAVGNPVERFMEDGLRPIRACRFAAKLNFKIEDKTLKAIPKCLKVAKKVSPERVHDELMRMLTSDKPSIGIDLMRKSGLLSIYIPELLKGVGVKQPKPFHKDDVYWHNLYICDAVTKENPILRLAALFHDIAKPQCKVGYTYYNHETKGAEMAQKIMKRLKFSNAHIEYVVNVIRHHMFNYSREWSDSAIRRFIRRVGLNYTDDIFDLRIADIKSMGRRVEPGHPKGLRNRIKKIIREQDALHIKDLAVNGNDIMKVLKIKPGPEVGEVLNKLLERVLDNPKLNTKPKLIDLIKKFK
;
A
#
# COMPACT_ATOMS: atom_id res chain seq x y z
N MET A 1 21.66 -0.09 26.84
CA MET A 1 21.87 0.90 25.75
C MET A 1 21.17 2.17 26.21
N MET A 2 21.92 3.21 26.51
CA MET A 2 21.31 4.50 26.89
C MET A 2 20.86 5.22 25.61
N ILE A 3 19.60 5.66 25.59
CA ILE A 3 19.08 6.49 24.50
C ILE A 3 19.69 7.88 24.64
N ASN A 4 20.31 8.36 23.57
CA ASN A 4 20.87 9.72 23.54
C ASN A 4 19.74 10.73 23.31
N ASN A 5 19.51 11.63 24.27
CA ASN A 5 18.43 12.62 24.18
C ASN A 5 18.57 13.60 22.99
N LYS A 6 19.75 13.72 22.39
CA LYS A 6 19.98 14.57 21.21
C LYS A 6 19.20 14.09 19.97
N VAL A 7 18.71 12.86 19.96
CA VAL A 7 17.90 12.30 18.84
C VAL A 7 16.45 12.74 18.85
N PHE A 8 15.95 13.26 19.98
CA PHE A 8 14.56 13.72 20.10
C PHE A 8 14.40 15.14 19.56
N PRO A 9 13.29 15.44 18.85
CA PRO A 9 12.95 16.82 18.50
C PRO A 9 12.85 17.70 19.74
N LYS A 10 13.35 18.95 19.65
CA LYS A 10 13.28 19.92 20.75
C LYS A 10 11.83 20.13 21.24
N ASP A 11 10.88 20.20 20.30
CA ASP A 11 9.45 20.37 20.60
C ASP A 11 8.91 19.21 21.43
N LEU A 12 9.29 17.98 21.11
CA LEU A 12 8.87 16.78 21.87
C LEU A 12 9.36 16.86 23.32
N ILE A 13 10.63 17.24 23.53
CA ILE A 13 11.20 17.41 24.88
C ILE A 13 10.49 18.53 25.63
N ASN A 14 10.16 19.63 24.95
CA ASN A 14 9.43 20.75 25.56
C ASN A 14 8.01 20.33 25.97
N ILE A 15 7.30 19.54 25.16
CA ILE A 15 5.99 18.99 25.53
C ILE A 15 6.10 18.15 26.81
N VAL A 16 7.06 17.21 26.86
CA VAL A 16 7.27 16.38 28.07
C VAL A 16 7.54 17.25 29.29
N ARG A 17 8.43 18.25 29.18
CA ARG A 17 8.77 19.17 30.27
C ARG A 17 7.57 19.98 30.74
N THR A 18 6.74 20.48 29.81
CA THR A 18 5.53 21.26 30.14
C THR A 18 4.55 20.43 30.95
N ILE A 19 4.27 19.20 30.53
CA ILE A 19 3.36 18.29 31.24
C ILE A 19 3.93 17.95 32.64
N LYS A 20 5.22 17.65 32.74
CA LYS A 20 5.86 17.32 34.03
C LYS A 20 5.93 18.51 34.99
N LYS A 21 6.17 19.74 34.48
CA LYS A 21 6.13 20.95 35.31
C LYS A 21 4.73 21.23 35.89
N ALA A 22 3.67 20.77 35.24
CA ALA A 22 2.30 20.83 35.73
C ALA A 22 1.96 19.70 36.75
N GLY A 23 2.94 18.90 37.17
CA GLY A 23 2.79 17.85 38.19
C GLY A 23 2.36 16.48 37.65
N PHE A 24 2.34 16.30 36.32
CA PHE A 24 1.93 15.03 35.70
C PHE A 24 3.12 14.20 35.22
N GLN A 25 2.92 12.89 35.16
CA GLN A 25 3.85 11.98 34.50
C GLN A 25 3.71 12.13 32.98
N CYS A 26 4.82 11.97 32.24
CA CYS A 26 4.80 11.97 30.76
C CYS A 26 5.96 11.15 30.22
N TYR A 27 5.64 10.25 29.28
CA TYR A 27 6.60 9.35 28.65
C TYR A 27 6.43 9.36 27.12
N ILE A 28 7.53 9.20 26.40
CA ILE A 28 7.53 8.87 24.97
C ILE A 28 7.34 7.35 24.87
N VAL A 29 6.45 6.86 23.99
CA VAL A 29 6.05 5.45 23.95
C VAL A 29 5.96 4.89 22.52
N GLY A 30 5.81 3.58 22.43
CA GLY A 30 5.39 2.89 21.22
C GLY A 30 6.42 2.85 20.11
N GLY A 31 5.97 3.09 18.88
CA GLY A 31 6.78 2.91 17.68
C GLY A 31 8.03 3.75 17.61
N GLY A 32 8.00 4.97 18.13
CA GLY A 32 9.15 5.89 18.16
C GLY A 32 10.32 5.34 18.99
N ILE A 33 10.04 4.84 20.19
CA ILE A 33 11.07 4.25 21.07
C ILE A 33 11.62 2.95 20.47
N ARG A 34 10.74 2.08 19.96
CA ARG A 34 11.14 0.87 19.23
C ARG A 34 12.10 1.19 18.10
N ASP A 35 11.75 2.14 17.24
CA ASP A 35 12.53 2.48 16.04
C ASP A 35 13.91 3.05 16.45
N LEU A 36 13.98 3.90 17.47
CA LEU A 36 15.26 4.37 18.04
C LEU A 36 16.13 3.23 18.56
N MET A 37 15.53 2.28 19.29
CA MET A 37 16.27 1.13 19.80
C MET A 37 16.82 0.22 18.69
N LEU A 38 16.16 0.23 17.52
CA LEU A 38 16.61 -0.44 16.29
C LEU A 38 17.55 0.44 15.44
N LYS A 39 17.94 1.62 15.92
CA LYS A 39 18.75 2.62 15.20
C LYS A 39 18.09 3.10 13.89
N LEU A 40 16.77 3.03 13.82
CA LEU A 40 15.98 3.58 12.73
C LEU A 40 15.55 5.02 13.08
N LYS A 41 15.30 5.84 12.06
CA LYS A 41 14.76 7.20 12.25
C LYS A 41 13.24 7.13 12.46
N PRO A 42 12.72 7.49 13.65
CA PRO A 42 11.29 7.53 13.90
C PRO A 42 10.59 8.55 13.00
N LYS A 43 9.41 8.19 12.49
CA LYS A 43 8.57 9.08 11.68
C LYS A 43 7.51 9.80 12.51
N VAL A 44 7.05 9.17 13.59
CA VAL A 44 5.97 9.66 14.46
C VAL A 44 6.39 9.46 15.91
N TRP A 45 5.95 10.37 16.78
CA TRP A 45 6.21 10.35 18.20
C TRP A 45 4.89 10.35 18.97
N ASP A 46 4.67 9.29 19.73
CA ASP A 46 3.51 9.14 20.61
C ASP A 46 3.92 9.40 22.06
N LEU A 47 3.09 10.12 22.78
CA LEU A 47 3.25 10.41 24.20
C LEU A 47 2.13 9.78 25.01
N THR A 48 2.44 9.44 26.25
CA THR A 48 1.43 9.00 27.19
C THR A 48 1.64 9.68 28.56
N THR A 49 0.57 10.02 29.27
CA THR A 49 0.57 10.82 30.48
C THR A 49 -0.56 10.39 31.43
N ASP A 50 -0.45 10.69 32.72
CA ASP A 50 -1.56 10.56 33.66
C ASP A 50 -2.48 11.80 33.68
N ALA A 51 -2.11 12.88 32.98
CA ALA A 51 -2.98 14.02 32.76
C ALA A 51 -4.19 13.65 31.89
N ARG A 52 -5.40 14.09 32.30
CA ARG A 52 -6.63 13.92 31.49
C ARG A 52 -6.64 14.84 30.28
N PRO A 53 -7.43 14.54 29.23
CA PRO A 53 -7.49 15.36 28.03
C PRO A 53 -7.77 16.84 28.25
N ASP A 54 -8.65 17.18 29.19
CA ASP A 54 -8.98 18.54 29.58
C ASP A 54 -7.80 19.26 30.23
N GLN A 55 -7.01 18.54 31.04
CA GLN A 55 -5.80 19.05 31.67
C GLN A 55 -4.71 19.30 30.63
N VAL A 56 -4.49 18.36 29.71
CA VAL A 56 -3.54 18.56 28.59
C VAL A 56 -3.95 19.75 27.74
N THR A 57 -5.24 19.91 27.43
CA THR A 57 -5.75 21.03 26.63
C THR A 57 -5.44 22.39 27.26
N LYS A 58 -5.47 22.52 28.60
CA LYS A 58 -5.13 23.75 29.32
C LYS A 58 -3.64 24.11 29.26
N LEU A 59 -2.76 23.13 29.00
CA LEU A 59 -1.29 23.34 28.99
C LEU A 59 -0.75 23.83 27.66
N PHE A 60 -1.49 23.73 26.56
CA PHE A 60 -0.99 24.02 25.22
C PHE A 60 -1.93 24.95 24.43
N LYS A 61 -1.36 25.85 23.64
CA LYS A 61 -2.10 26.86 22.85
C LYS A 61 -2.98 26.25 21.74
N LYS A 62 -2.55 25.11 21.14
CA LYS A 62 -3.26 24.49 20.02
C LYS A 62 -3.37 22.99 20.23
N VAL A 63 -4.58 22.55 20.55
CA VAL A 63 -4.92 21.13 20.79
C VAL A 63 -6.13 20.75 19.94
N ILE A 64 -6.06 19.62 19.26
CA ILE A 64 -7.16 19.05 18.48
C ILE A 64 -7.71 17.85 19.25
N PRO A 65 -9.04 17.78 19.46
CA PRO A 65 -9.70 16.71 20.21
C PRO A 65 -9.88 15.44 19.35
N THR A 66 -8.78 14.81 18.94
CA THR A 66 -8.77 13.69 17.98
C THR A 66 -9.40 12.40 18.52
N GLY A 67 -9.51 12.25 19.83
CA GLY A 67 -10.06 11.04 20.46
C GLY A 67 -10.34 11.20 21.95
N ILE A 68 -10.94 12.29 22.35
CA ILE A 68 -11.22 12.62 23.76
C ILE A 68 -11.95 11.48 24.50
N LYS A 69 -12.95 10.87 23.84
CA LYS A 69 -13.70 9.73 24.41
C LYS A 69 -12.78 8.58 24.84
N TYR A 70 -11.63 8.44 24.19
CA TYR A 70 -10.64 7.41 24.48
C TYR A 70 -9.36 7.96 25.10
N GLY A 71 -9.40 9.20 25.59
CA GLY A 71 -8.28 9.83 26.31
C GLY A 71 -7.15 10.33 25.42
N THR A 72 -7.36 10.51 24.11
CA THR A 72 -6.31 10.97 23.18
C THR A 72 -6.60 12.38 22.67
N VAL A 73 -5.59 13.23 22.68
CA VAL A 73 -5.57 14.57 22.07
C VAL A 73 -4.33 14.75 21.21
N THR A 74 -4.42 15.61 20.21
CA THR A 74 -3.26 15.98 19.38
C THR A 74 -2.84 17.41 19.67
N VAL A 75 -1.64 17.56 20.23
CA VAL A 75 -1.00 18.86 20.47
C VAL A 75 -0.20 19.25 19.23
N ILE A 76 -0.39 20.48 18.75
CA ILE A 76 0.34 21.01 17.60
C ILE A 76 1.38 22.01 18.07
N VAL A 77 2.67 21.70 17.85
CA VAL A 77 3.80 22.59 18.10
C VAL A 77 4.56 22.80 16.79
N ASN A 78 4.80 24.04 16.42
CA ASN A 78 5.53 24.40 15.17
C ASN A 78 5.02 23.63 13.94
N LYS A 79 3.70 23.55 13.74
CA LYS A 79 2.99 22.81 12.67
C LYS A 79 3.16 21.28 12.74
N THR A 80 3.85 20.75 13.75
CA THR A 80 4.03 19.29 13.92
C THR A 80 3.02 18.78 14.93
N PRO A 81 2.23 17.74 14.57
CA PRO A 81 1.28 17.09 15.46
C PRO A 81 1.99 16.07 16.35
N TYR A 82 1.60 16.04 17.64
CA TYR A 82 2.04 15.06 18.64
C TYR A 82 0.81 14.47 19.31
N GLU A 83 0.62 13.16 19.20
CA GLU A 83 -0.47 12.47 19.90
C GLU A 83 -0.11 12.23 21.36
N ILE A 84 -1.01 12.64 22.27
CA ILE A 84 -0.88 12.46 23.70
C ILE A 84 -2.07 11.67 24.17
N THR A 85 -1.82 10.49 24.76
CA THR A 85 -2.86 9.61 25.30
C THR A 85 -2.77 9.56 26.83
N THR A 86 -3.89 9.75 27.50
CA THR A 86 -3.99 9.56 28.96
C THR A 86 -3.82 8.08 29.30
N PHE A 87 -3.05 7.77 30.35
CA PHE A 87 -2.92 6.39 30.85
C PHE A 87 -4.31 5.83 31.12
N ARG A 88 -4.57 4.65 30.60
CA ARG A 88 -5.87 4.01 30.73
C ARG A 88 -5.76 2.49 30.77
N SER A 89 -6.74 1.88 31.38
CA SER A 89 -7.12 0.50 31.16
C SER A 89 -8.35 0.48 30.24
N ASP A 90 -8.37 -0.45 29.32
CA ASP A 90 -9.52 -0.66 28.45
C ASP A 90 -10.42 -1.71 29.13
N GLU A 91 -11.74 -1.43 29.21
CA GLU A 91 -12.71 -2.39 29.69
C GLU A 91 -13.15 -3.33 28.53
N ARG A 92 -14.18 -4.18 28.77
CA ARG A 92 -14.60 -5.18 27.77
C ARG A 92 -14.82 -4.58 26.38
N TYR A 93 -14.23 -5.21 25.39
CA TYR A 93 -14.42 -4.85 23.99
C TYR A 93 -15.72 -5.48 23.46
N VAL A 94 -16.61 -4.66 22.93
CA VAL A 94 -17.95 -5.11 22.48
C VAL A 94 -17.92 -5.52 21.01
N ASP A 95 -17.20 -4.77 20.17
CA ASP A 95 -17.19 -4.94 18.72
C ASP A 95 -15.84 -5.47 18.16
N GLY A 96 -14.90 -5.84 19.03
CA GLY A 96 -13.54 -6.25 18.64
C GLY A 96 -12.66 -5.09 18.18
N ARG A 97 -13.01 -3.84 18.57
CA ARG A 97 -12.23 -2.62 18.31
C ARG A 97 -12.25 -1.62 19.44
N HIS A 98 -13.45 -1.28 19.89
CA HIS A 98 -13.62 -0.22 20.88
C HIS A 98 -13.94 -0.83 22.25
N PRO A 99 -13.22 -0.41 23.29
CA PRO A 99 -13.67 -0.74 24.64
C PRO A 99 -15.02 -0.09 24.90
N SER A 100 -15.90 -0.76 25.62
CA SER A 100 -17.19 -0.22 26.07
C SER A 100 -16.99 1.09 26.83
N SER A 101 -15.96 1.13 27.66
CA SER A 101 -15.51 2.31 28.39
C SER A 101 -13.99 2.25 28.59
N VAL A 102 -13.41 3.38 28.92
CA VAL A 102 -12.00 3.50 29.32
C VAL A 102 -11.95 4.05 30.73
N THR A 103 -11.15 3.41 31.57
CA THR A 103 -10.86 3.89 32.92
C THR A 103 -9.49 4.52 32.95
N PHE A 104 -9.43 5.84 33.22
CA PHE A 104 -8.15 6.55 33.33
C PHE A 104 -7.39 6.08 34.56
N SER A 105 -6.08 5.96 34.42
CA SER A 105 -5.18 5.46 35.47
C SER A 105 -4.04 6.45 35.71
N LYS A 106 -3.45 6.39 36.89
CA LYS A 106 -2.18 7.05 37.19
C LYS A 106 -0.98 6.12 36.99
N ASP A 107 -1.22 4.85 36.67
CA ASP A 107 -0.18 3.83 36.55
C ASP A 107 0.15 3.55 35.12
N ILE A 108 1.37 3.89 34.69
CA ILE A 108 1.91 3.62 33.35
C ILE A 108 1.86 2.12 32.99
N LYS A 109 1.97 1.22 34.01
CA LYS A 109 1.92 -0.22 33.77
C LYS A 109 0.61 -0.65 33.14
N LYS A 110 -0.52 -0.05 33.56
CA LYS A 110 -1.84 -0.30 32.96
C LYS A 110 -1.92 0.16 31.52
N ASP A 111 -1.32 1.31 31.17
CA ASP A 111 -1.28 1.76 29.78
C ASP A 111 -0.42 0.86 28.90
N LEU A 112 0.73 0.41 29.38
CA LEU A 112 1.60 -0.49 28.64
C LEU A 112 0.98 -1.89 28.47
N SER A 113 0.21 -2.37 29.47
CA SER A 113 -0.39 -3.71 29.44
C SER A 113 -1.47 -3.88 28.37
N ARG A 114 -2.17 -2.81 27.93
CA ARG A 114 -3.20 -2.86 26.88
C ARG A 114 -2.63 -2.80 25.45
N ARG A 115 -1.32 -2.58 25.28
CA ARG A 115 -0.69 -2.46 23.97
C ARG A 115 -0.62 -3.81 23.24
N ASP A 116 -0.41 -3.75 21.93
CA ASP A 116 -0.45 -4.93 21.08
C ASP A 116 0.74 -5.89 21.28
N PHE A 117 1.97 -5.35 21.18
CA PHE A 117 3.20 -6.15 21.24
C PHE A 117 4.21 -5.58 22.22
N THR A 118 5.02 -6.47 22.82
CA THR A 118 6.05 -6.10 23.79
C THR A 118 7.00 -5.03 23.27
N ILE A 119 7.40 -5.12 22.00
CA ILE A 119 8.28 -4.16 21.33
C ILE A 119 7.67 -2.76 21.16
N ASN A 120 6.36 -2.61 21.31
CA ASN A 120 5.62 -1.35 21.30
C ASN A 120 5.15 -0.92 22.69
N ALA A 121 5.38 -1.76 23.72
CA ALA A 121 5.01 -1.53 25.11
C ALA A 121 6.22 -1.07 25.94
N ILE A 122 7.06 -0.22 25.37
CA ILE A 122 8.22 0.39 25.99
C ILE A 122 7.97 1.89 26.11
N ALA A 123 8.21 2.45 27.29
CA ALA A 123 8.10 3.87 27.56
C ALA A 123 9.45 4.47 27.97
N TYR A 124 9.68 5.72 27.66
CA TYR A 124 10.91 6.43 27.97
C TYR A 124 10.64 7.84 28.47
N ASP A 125 11.20 8.17 29.62
CA ASP A 125 11.22 9.53 30.15
C ASP A 125 12.53 10.23 29.74
N PRO A 126 12.50 11.22 28.83
CA PRO A 126 13.72 11.89 28.42
C PRO A 126 14.29 12.85 29.46
N THR A 127 13.56 13.17 30.55
CA THR A 127 14.02 14.06 31.63
C THR A 127 14.82 13.33 32.68
N THR A 128 14.39 12.15 33.07
CA THR A 128 15.09 11.27 34.02
C THR A 128 15.97 10.22 33.35
N LYS A 129 15.82 10.04 32.04
CA LYS A 129 16.43 8.97 31.22
C LYS A 129 15.98 7.56 31.65
N GLU A 130 14.84 7.46 32.31
CA GLU A 130 14.25 6.21 32.74
C GLU A 130 13.61 5.48 31.54
N LEU A 131 13.87 4.18 31.43
CA LEU A 131 13.24 3.27 30.47
C LEU A 131 12.32 2.31 31.23
N VAL A 132 11.03 2.37 30.95
CA VAL A 132 10.01 1.48 31.51
C VAL A 132 9.73 0.36 30.49
N ASP A 133 10.18 -0.85 30.80
CA ASP A 133 10.03 -2.06 29.94
C ASP A 133 9.60 -3.26 30.79
N ILE A 134 8.33 -3.31 31.13
CA ILE A 134 7.75 -4.31 32.05
C ILE A 134 7.56 -5.65 31.34
N PHE A 135 7.33 -5.63 30.03
CA PHE A 135 6.98 -6.81 29.24
C PHE A 135 8.15 -7.39 28.44
N GLY A 136 9.38 -6.90 28.70
CA GLY A 136 10.59 -7.41 28.06
C GLY A 136 10.73 -7.07 26.58
N GLY A 137 10.14 -5.96 26.14
CA GLY A 137 10.22 -5.50 24.77
C GLY A 137 11.64 -5.30 24.26
N LYS A 138 12.56 -4.82 25.12
CA LYS A 138 14.00 -4.70 24.82
C LYS A 138 14.65 -6.05 24.52
N LYS A 139 14.25 -7.11 25.24
CA LYS A 139 14.72 -8.48 25.01
C LYS A 139 14.18 -8.97 23.65
N ASP A 140 12.90 -8.78 23.39
CA ASP A 140 12.27 -9.20 22.13
C ASP A 140 12.81 -8.45 20.91
N LEU A 141 13.17 -7.17 21.04
CA LEU A 141 13.89 -6.42 20.00
C LEU A 141 15.24 -7.05 19.65
N LYS A 142 16.03 -7.45 20.67
CA LYS A 142 17.30 -8.13 20.46
C LYS A 142 17.12 -9.50 19.80
N LEU A 143 16.08 -10.23 20.18
CA LEU A 143 15.74 -11.54 19.62
C LEU A 143 15.05 -11.45 18.26
N LYS A 144 14.74 -10.25 17.77
CA LYS A 144 13.96 -10.01 16.55
C LYS A 144 12.61 -10.73 16.59
N LEU A 145 11.85 -10.54 17.67
CA LEU A 145 10.64 -11.29 17.96
C LEU A 145 9.44 -10.36 18.12
N ILE A 146 8.31 -10.71 17.48
CA ILE A 146 7.00 -10.09 17.66
C ILE A 146 6.22 -10.96 18.65
N ARG A 147 6.06 -10.46 19.87
CA ARG A 147 5.33 -11.13 20.97
C ARG A 147 4.17 -10.25 21.41
N ALA A 148 2.98 -10.83 21.56
CA ALA A 148 1.84 -10.13 22.16
C ALA A 148 2.10 -9.81 23.63
N VAL A 149 1.57 -8.69 24.12
CA VAL A 149 1.61 -8.36 25.54
C VAL A 149 0.62 -9.24 26.28
N GLY A 150 1.07 -9.94 27.34
CA GLY A 150 0.22 -10.84 28.13
C GLY A 150 -0.23 -12.09 27.39
N ASN A 151 -1.50 -12.47 27.52
CA ASN A 151 -2.08 -13.62 26.84
C ASN A 151 -2.41 -13.26 25.37
N PRO A 152 -1.81 -13.91 24.35
CA PRO A 152 -2.03 -13.57 22.95
C PRO A 152 -3.48 -13.72 22.48
N VAL A 153 -4.22 -14.73 22.98
CA VAL A 153 -5.62 -14.96 22.59
C VAL A 153 -6.49 -13.82 23.09
N GLU A 154 -6.39 -13.48 24.38
CA GLU A 154 -7.11 -12.35 24.97
C GLU A 154 -6.79 -11.06 24.24
N ARG A 155 -5.51 -10.81 23.99
CA ARG A 155 -5.02 -9.63 23.30
C ARG A 155 -5.57 -9.47 21.87
N PHE A 156 -5.74 -10.57 21.15
CA PHE A 156 -6.30 -10.57 19.80
C PHE A 156 -7.83 -10.53 19.78
N MET A 157 -8.46 -11.05 20.83
CA MET A 157 -9.91 -10.95 20.99
C MET A 157 -10.37 -9.52 21.32
N GLU A 158 -9.53 -8.68 21.91
CA GLU A 158 -9.81 -7.27 22.16
C GLU A 158 -9.85 -6.44 20.88
N ASP A 159 -8.89 -6.61 19.96
CA ASP A 159 -8.87 -5.93 18.66
C ASP A 159 -8.44 -6.90 17.56
N GLY A 160 -9.40 -7.25 16.70
CA GLY A 160 -9.21 -8.15 15.58
C GLY A 160 -8.21 -7.67 14.52
N LEU A 161 -7.75 -6.42 14.58
CA LEU A 161 -6.68 -5.91 13.72
C LEU A 161 -5.28 -6.36 14.18
N ARG A 162 -5.10 -6.65 15.46
CA ARG A 162 -3.79 -7.02 16.03
C ARG A 162 -3.15 -8.23 15.32
N PRO A 163 -3.89 -9.28 14.92
CA PRO A 163 -3.36 -10.36 14.09
C PRO A 163 -2.70 -9.90 12.78
N ILE A 164 -3.37 -9.03 12.00
CA ILE A 164 -2.77 -8.49 10.76
C ILE A 164 -1.55 -7.62 11.10
N ARG A 165 -1.63 -6.82 12.16
CA ARG A 165 -0.52 -6.01 12.63
C ARG A 165 0.71 -6.85 12.98
N ALA A 166 0.53 -8.06 13.57
CA ALA A 166 1.62 -9.00 13.81
C ALA A 166 2.33 -9.38 12.51
N CYS A 167 1.57 -9.79 11.49
CA CYS A 167 2.09 -10.13 10.17
C CYS A 167 2.80 -8.93 9.52
N ARG A 168 2.21 -7.74 9.60
CA ARG A 168 2.83 -6.51 9.07
C ARG A 168 4.13 -6.16 9.80
N PHE A 169 4.18 -6.24 11.13
CA PHE A 169 5.42 -5.96 11.86
C PHE A 169 6.50 -7.00 11.55
N ALA A 170 6.13 -8.26 11.37
CA ALA A 170 7.06 -9.30 10.93
C ALA A 170 7.70 -8.95 9.57
N ALA A 171 6.90 -8.51 8.59
CA ALA A 171 7.41 -8.06 7.29
C ALA A 171 8.24 -6.78 7.41
N LYS A 172 7.72 -5.75 8.13
CA LYS A 172 8.35 -4.43 8.24
C LYS A 172 9.71 -4.47 8.94
N LEU A 173 9.83 -5.27 10.00
CA LEU A 173 11.03 -5.34 10.83
C LEU A 173 11.93 -6.53 10.49
N ASN A 174 11.48 -7.41 9.60
CA ASN A 174 12.09 -8.70 9.32
C ASN A 174 12.29 -9.52 10.60
N PHE A 175 11.22 -9.61 11.42
CA PHE A 175 11.20 -10.31 12.71
C PHE A 175 10.32 -11.56 12.59
N LYS A 176 10.59 -12.56 13.45
CA LYS A 176 9.70 -13.73 13.61
C LYS A 176 8.55 -13.38 14.56
N ILE A 177 7.38 -13.97 14.33
CA ILE A 177 6.31 -13.94 15.32
C ILE A 177 6.59 -15.07 16.30
N GLU A 178 6.48 -14.80 17.60
CA GLU A 178 6.61 -15.81 18.66
C GLU A 178 5.55 -16.91 18.48
N ASP A 179 5.93 -18.17 18.70
CA ASP A 179 5.08 -19.33 18.40
C ASP A 179 3.71 -19.30 19.11
N LYS A 180 3.68 -18.90 20.40
CA LYS A 180 2.41 -18.77 21.13
C LYS A 180 1.54 -17.67 20.54
N THR A 181 2.15 -16.55 20.14
CA THR A 181 1.49 -15.43 19.50
C THR A 181 0.95 -15.84 18.11
N LEU A 182 1.73 -16.55 17.31
CA LEU A 182 1.31 -17.04 15.99
C LEU A 182 0.16 -18.05 16.10
N LYS A 183 0.27 -19.02 17.03
CA LYS A 183 -0.76 -20.04 17.28
C LYS A 183 -2.08 -19.48 17.85
N ALA A 184 -2.07 -18.25 18.38
CA ALA A 184 -3.27 -17.59 18.84
C ALA A 184 -4.10 -17.00 17.68
N ILE A 185 -3.49 -16.65 16.54
CA ILE A 185 -4.19 -16.01 15.42
C ILE A 185 -5.36 -16.85 14.90
N PRO A 186 -5.21 -18.14 14.59
CA PRO A 186 -6.32 -18.97 14.12
C PRO A 186 -7.51 -19.01 15.08
N LYS A 187 -7.27 -18.91 16.40
CA LYS A 187 -8.34 -18.91 17.42
C LYS A 187 -9.16 -17.60 17.40
N CYS A 188 -8.63 -16.54 16.82
CA CYS A 188 -9.23 -15.20 16.82
C CYS A 188 -9.79 -14.76 15.46
N LEU A 189 -9.90 -15.66 14.48
CA LEU A 189 -10.36 -15.33 13.12
C LEU A 189 -11.79 -14.76 13.10
N LYS A 190 -12.67 -15.20 14.01
CA LYS A 190 -14.04 -14.67 14.13
C LYS A 190 -14.04 -13.17 14.45
N VAL A 191 -13.13 -12.69 15.30
CA VAL A 191 -13.01 -11.26 15.64
C VAL A 191 -12.26 -10.53 14.52
N ALA A 192 -11.23 -11.12 13.94
CA ALA A 192 -10.52 -10.56 12.79
C ALA A 192 -11.47 -10.27 11.61
N LYS A 193 -12.46 -11.15 11.35
CA LYS A 193 -13.48 -10.95 10.30
C LYS A 193 -14.37 -9.72 10.52
N LYS A 194 -14.50 -9.24 11.77
CA LYS A 194 -15.31 -8.03 12.09
C LYS A 194 -14.55 -6.72 11.87
N VAL A 195 -13.26 -6.78 11.58
CA VAL A 195 -12.45 -5.57 11.33
C VAL A 195 -12.94 -4.88 10.08
N SER A 196 -13.09 -3.55 10.16
CA SER A 196 -13.53 -2.77 9.00
C SER A 196 -12.56 -2.86 7.83
N PRO A 197 -13.06 -2.93 6.58
CA PRO A 197 -12.22 -3.07 5.39
C PRO A 197 -11.16 -1.97 5.25
N GLU A 198 -11.46 -0.75 5.68
CA GLU A 198 -10.55 0.39 5.65
C GLU A 198 -9.30 0.16 6.53
N ARG A 199 -9.50 -0.42 7.73
CA ARG A 199 -8.38 -0.75 8.62
C ARG A 199 -7.52 -1.89 8.06
N VAL A 200 -8.13 -2.86 7.41
CA VAL A 200 -7.43 -3.95 6.70
C VAL A 200 -6.62 -3.38 5.54
N HIS A 201 -7.24 -2.50 4.73
CA HIS A 201 -6.58 -1.76 3.66
C HIS A 201 -5.32 -1.05 4.17
N ASP A 202 -5.42 -0.27 5.25
CA ASP A 202 -4.30 0.50 5.78
C ASP A 202 -3.15 -0.40 6.24
N GLU A 203 -3.43 -1.51 6.92
CA GLU A 203 -2.40 -2.45 7.34
C GLU A 203 -1.76 -3.17 6.13
N LEU A 204 -2.55 -3.53 5.11
CA LEU A 204 -2.04 -4.11 3.86
C LEU A 204 -1.12 -3.12 3.14
N MET A 205 -1.54 -1.88 2.95
CA MET A 205 -0.73 -0.85 2.28
C MET A 205 0.57 -0.58 3.04
N ARG A 206 0.51 -0.51 4.38
CA ARG A 206 1.72 -0.40 5.21
C ARG A 206 2.63 -1.65 5.13
N MET A 207 2.06 -2.83 4.94
CA MET A 207 2.83 -4.07 4.72
C MET A 207 3.56 -4.03 3.39
N LEU A 208 2.91 -3.54 2.33
CA LEU A 208 3.49 -3.39 1.00
C LEU A 208 4.68 -2.39 0.96
N THR A 209 4.82 -1.49 1.93
CA THR A 209 6.02 -0.63 2.06
C THR A 209 7.21 -1.32 2.74
N SER A 210 7.10 -2.60 3.13
CA SER A 210 8.19 -3.37 3.73
C SER A 210 9.21 -3.80 2.67
N ASP A 211 10.42 -4.17 3.08
CA ASP A 211 11.40 -4.69 2.13
C ASP A 211 10.93 -6.00 1.49
N LYS A 212 10.30 -6.88 2.28
CA LYS A 212 9.72 -8.16 1.82
C LYS A 212 8.28 -8.32 2.33
N PRO A 213 7.27 -7.74 1.64
CA PRO A 213 5.87 -7.94 1.97
C PRO A 213 5.43 -9.40 1.92
N SER A 214 6.10 -10.25 1.11
CA SER A 214 5.84 -11.68 1.03
C SER A 214 5.83 -12.38 2.39
N ILE A 215 6.72 -11.97 3.31
CA ILE A 215 6.80 -12.52 4.67
C ILE A 215 5.46 -12.34 5.40
N GLY A 216 4.90 -11.14 5.36
CA GLY A 216 3.64 -10.84 6.05
C GLY A 216 2.45 -11.51 5.40
N ILE A 217 2.40 -11.54 4.07
CA ILE A 217 1.31 -12.17 3.30
C ILE A 217 1.33 -13.69 3.51
N ASP A 218 2.50 -14.32 3.52
CA ASP A 218 2.59 -15.77 3.79
C ASP A 218 2.26 -16.12 5.25
N LEU A 219 2.60 -15.26 6.20
CA LEU A 219 2.13 -15.40 7.59
C LEU A 219 0.60 -15.27 7.69
N MET A 220 -0.02 -14.36 6.91
CA MET A 220 -1.48 -14.28 6.82
C MET A 220 -2.09 -15.57 6.23
N ARG A 221 -1.44 -16.18 5.23
CA ARG A 221 -1.85 -17.47 4.68
C ARG A 221 -1.77 -18.57 5.75
N LYS A 222 -0.62 -18.74 6.38
CA LYS A 222 -0.36 -19.78 7.39
C LYS A 222 -1.27 -19.66 8.61
N SER A 223 -1.67 -18.45 8.97
CA SER A 223 -2.53 -18.19 10.12
C SER A 223 -4.03 -18.15 9.80
N GLY A 224 -4.42 -18.32 8.53
CA GLY A 224 -5.83 -18.28 8.10
C GLY A 224 -6.39 -16.86 7.83
N LEU A 225 -5.64 -15.79 8.11
CA LEU A 225 -6.11 -14.42 7.86
C LEU A 225 -6.34 -14.14 6.37
N LEU A 226 -5.52 -14.73 5.50
CA LEU A 226 -5.65 -14.50 4.06
C LEU A 226 -6.97 -15.05 3.51
N SER A 227 -7.50 -16.15 4.07
CA SER A 227 -8.80 -16.71 3.69
C SER A 227 -9.99 -15.81 4.01
N ILE A 228 -9.82 -14.87 4.95
CA ILE A 228 -10.87 -13.91 5.31
C ILE A 228 -10.83 -12.68 4.40
N TYR A 229 -9.63 -12.17 4.09
CA TYR A 229 -9.49 -10.87 3.46
C TYR A 229 -9.27 -10.94 1.95
N ILE A 230 -8.45 -11.90 1.48
CA ILE A 230 -8.10 -12.07 0.06
C ILE A 230 -8.03 -13.57 -0.28
N PRO A 231 -9.15 -14.30 -0.15
CA PRO A 231 -9.18 -15.73 -0.42
C PRO A 231 -8.81 -16.10 -1.86
N GLU A 232 -8.94 -15.15 -2.78
CA GLU A 232 -8.60 -15.32 -4.19
C GLU A 232 -7.12 -15.68 -4.40
N LEU A 233 -6.21 -15.10 -3.59
CA LEU A 233 -4.77 -15.42 -3.66
C LEU A 233 -4.49 -16.90 -3.31
N LEU A 234 -5.28 -17.51 -2.43
CA LEU A 234 -5.08 -18.89 -2.02
C LEU A 234 -5.30 -19.88 -3.18
N LYS A 235 -6.09 -19.52 -4.19
CA LYS A 235 -6.32 -20.36 -5.37
C LYS A 235 -5.05 -20.58 -6.19
N GLY A 236 -4.05 -19.73 -6.04
CA GLY A 236 -2.74 -19.87 -6.69
C GLY A 236 -1.80 -20.87 -6.02
N VAL A 237 -2.09 -21.28 -4.76
CA VAL A 237 -1.23 -22.21 -4.02
C VAL A 237 -1.27 -23.59 -4.70
N GLY A 238 -0.09 -24.13 -5.01
CA GLY A 238 0.07 -25.43 -5.68
C GLY A 238 -0.25 -25.43 -7.18
N VAL A 239 -0.66 -24.30 -7.76
CA VAL A 239 -0.92 -24.21 -9.21
C VAL A 239 0.40 -24.10 -9.95
N LYS A 240 0.89 -25.24 -10.43
CA LYS A 240 2.14 -25.36 -11.18
C LYS A 240 2.07 -24.59 -12.49
N GLN A 241 3.17 -23.92 -12.82
CA GLN A 241 3.37 -23.15 -14.06
C GLN A 241 4.36 -23.89 -15.00
N PRO A 242 4.37 -23.57 -16.31
CA PRO A 242 5.25 -24.25 -17.26
C PRO A 242 6.73 -24.12 -16.90
N LYS A 243 7.46 -25.24 -16.86
CA LYS A 243 8.93 -25.25 -16.86
C LYS A 243 9.43 -25.01 -18.31
N PRO A 244 10.55 -24.31 -18.55
CA PRO A 244 11.52 -23.77 -17.58
C PRO A 244 11.21 -22.32 -17.13
N PHE A 245 10.01 -21.78 -17.39
CA PHE A 245 9.70 -20.37 -17.20
C PHE A 245 9.46 -20.01 -15.73
N HIS A 246 8.90 -20.91 -14.95
CA HIS A 246 8.57 -20.66 -13.55
C HIS A 246 9.07 -21.79 -12.66
N LYS A 247 9.77 -21.45 -11.57
CA LYS A 247 10.23 -22.39 -10.54
C LYS A 247 9.17 -22.70 -9.50
N ASP A 248 8.27 -21.73 -9.28
CA ASP A 248 7.29 -21.69 -8.20
C ASP A 248 5.86 -21.81 -8.72
N ASP A 249 4.91 -22.06 -7.82
CA ASP A 249 3.49 -21.96 -8.13
C ASP A 249 3.04 -20.49 -8.33
N VAL A 250 1.81 -20.27 -8.77
CA VAL A 250 1.26 -18.94 -9.04
C VAL A 250 1.27 -18.06 -7.78
N TYR A 251 1.02 -18.64 -6.59
CA TYR A 251 1.01 -17.91 -5.34
C TYR A 251 2.39 -17.32 -5.02
N TRP A 252 3.42 -18.17 -5.00
CA TRP A 252 4.79 -17.71 -4.68
C TRP A 252 5.36 -16.78 -5.75
N HIS A 253 5.04 -17.03 -7.02
CA HIS A 253 5.38 -16.12 -8.12
C HIS A 253 4.87 -14.70 -7.85
N ASN A 254 3.57 -14.56 -7.56
CA ASN A 254 2.97 -13.26 -7.25
C ASN A 254 3.66 -12.56 -6.06
N LEU A 255 4.02 -13.32 -5.02
CA LEU A 255 4.71 -12.78 -3.86
C LEU A 255 6.13 -12.29 -4.21
N TYR A 256 6.89 -13.04 -4.99
CA TYR A 256 8.25 -12.66 -5.38
C TYR A 256 8.26 -11.45 -6.31
N ILE A 257 7.29 -11.34 -7.22
CA ILE A 257 7.14 -10.14 -8.05
C ILE A 257 6.79 -8.93 -7.17
N CYS A 258 5.90 -9.09 -6.19
CA CYS A 258 5.57 -8.04 -5.24
C CYS A 258 6.81 -7.57 -4.44
N ASP A 259 7.70 -8.48 -4.04
CA ASP A 259 8.97 -8.13 -3.37
C ASP A 259 9.94 -7.42 -4.31
N ALA A 260 9.95 -7.79 -5.61
CA ALA A 260 10.90 -7.28 -6.61
C ALA A 260 10.57 -5.85 -7.08
N VAL A 261 9.32 -5.44 -6.99
CA VAL A 261 8.90 -4.04 -7.27
C VAL A 261 9.37 -3.13 -6.14
N THR A 262 9.73 -1.88 -6.47
CA THR A 262 10.19 -0.90 -5.47
C THR A 262 9.18 -0.64 -4.36
N LYS A 263 9.65 -0.52 -3.12
CA LYS A 263 8.79 -0.26 -1.94
C LYS A 263 8.24 1.17 -1.88
N GLU A 264 8.81 2.07 -2.64
CA GLU A 264 8.37 3.46 -2.79
C GLU A 264 7.06 3.55 -3.60
N ASN A 265 6.71 2.50 -4.37
CA ASN A 265 5.44 2.41 -5.08
C ASN A 265 4.59 1.22 -4.58
N PRO A 266 3.96 1.34 -3.38
CA PRO A 266 3.18 0.25 -2.80
C PRO A 266 1.92 -0.11 -3.62
N ILE A 267 1.42 0.81 -4.44
CA ILE A 267 0.25 0.53 -5.29
C ILE A 267 0.64 -0.35 -6.50
N LEU A 268 1.84 -0.15 -7.05
CA LEU A 268 2.40 -1.05 -8.05
C LEU A 268 2.70 -2.43 -7.46
N ARG A 269 3.16 -2.50 -6.21
CA ARG A 269 3.31 -3.77 -5.49
C ARG A 269 2.00 -4.51 -5.31
N LEU A 270 0.89 -3.78 -5.09
CA LEU A 270 -0.44 -4.38 -5.05
C LEU A 270 -0.84 -4.93 -6.44
N ALA A 271 -0.56 -4.20 -7.52
CA ALA A 271 -0.75 -4.70 -8.88
C ALA A 271 0.10 -5.94 -9.13
N ALA A 272 1.36 -5.95 -8.71
CA ALA A 272 2.26 -7.10 -8.78
C ALA A 272 1.73 -8.31 -8.00
N LEU A 273 1.17 -8.09 -6.80
CA LEU A 273 0.55 -9.17 -6.01
C LEU A 273 -0.64 -9.80 -6.71
N PHE A 274 -1.36 -9.05 -7.54
CA PHE A 274 -2.60 -9.49 -8.20
C PHE A 274 -2.47 -9.77 -9.69
N HIS A 275 -1.32 -9.52 -10.33
CA HIS A 275 -1.22 -9.57 -11.80
C HIS A 275 -1.62 -10.93 -12.40
N ASP A 276 -1.29 -12.01 -11.72
CA ASP A 276 -1.57 -13.38 -12.13
C ASP A 276 -2.67 -14.07 -11.30
N ILE A 277 -3.45 -13.32 -10.54
CA ILE A 277 -4.46 -13.87 -9.59
C ILE A 277 -5.53 -14.74 -10.27
N ALA A 278 -5.80 -14.50 -11.56
CA ALA A 278 -6.78 -15.27 -12.32
C ALA A 278 -6.20 -16.51 -13.03
N LYS A 279 -4.88 -16.72 -13.04
CA LYS A 279 -4.27 -17.89 -13.69
C LYS A 279 -4.91 -19.21 -13.26
N PRO A 280 -5.23 -19.46 -11.97
CA PRO A 280 -5.89 -20.70 -11.56
C PRO A 280 -7.24 -20.96 -12.26
N GLN A 281 -7.99 -19.89 -12.57
CA GLN A 281 -9.31 -19.97 -13.21
C GLN A 281 -9.22 -20.00 -14.75
N CYS A 282 -8.09 -19.59 -15.31
CA CYS A 282 -7.85 -19.52 -16.75
C CYS A 282 -7.00 -20.68 -17.27
N LYS A 283 -6.65 -21.63 -16.39
CA LYS A 283 -5.73 -22.72 -16.72
C LYS A 283 -6.39 -23.73 -17.66
N VAL A 284 -5.81 -23.90 -18.85
CA VAL A 284 -6.13 -24.97 -19.80
C VAL A 284 -4.81 -25.61 -20.21
N GLY A 285 -4.53 -26.81 -19.71
CA GLY A 285 -3.23 -27.43 -19.87
C GLY A 285 -2.12 -26.57 -19.24
N TYR A 286 -1.24 -26.05 -20.08
CA TYR A 286 -0.14 -25.15 -19.71
C TYR A 286 -0.36 -23.68 -20.13
N THR A 287 -1.56 -23.34 -20.59
CA THR A 287 -1.92 -21.99 -21.02
C THR A 287 -2.88 -21.32 -20.05
N TYR A 288 -2.93 -19.97 -20.10
CA TYR A 288 -3.72 -19.13 -19.17
C TYR A 288 -4.38 -17.97 -19.94
N TYR A 289 -5.15 -18.30 -21.00
CA TYR A 289 -5.76 -17.26 -21.85
C TYR A 289 -6.66 -16.31 -21.06
N ASN A 290 -6.55 -15.02 -21.39
CA ASN A 290 -7.32 -13.92 -20.79
C ASN A 290 -7.17 -13.77 -19.25
N HIS A 291 -6.08 -14.30 -18.65
CA HIS A 291 -5.85 -14.13 -17.21
C HIS A 291 -5.62 -12.66 -16.83
N GLU A 292 -5.07 -11.86 -17.72
CA GLU A 292 -4.86 -10.40 -17.53
C GLU A 292 -6.20 -9.65 -17.42
N THR A 293 -7.18 -9.99 -18.26
CA THR A 293 -8.50 -9.37 -18.26
C THR A 293 -9.31 -9.83 -17.03
N LYS A 294 -9.40 -11.16 -16.80
CA LYS A 294 -10.08 -11.71 -15.63
C LYS A 294 -9.38 -11.30 -14.31
N GLY A 295 -8.05 -11.21 -14.32
CA GLY A 295 -7.26 -10.75 -13.18
C GLY A 295 -7.57 -9.30 -12.81
N ALA A 296 -7.69 -8.43 -13.82
CA ALA A 296 -8.09 -7.04 -13.63
C ALA A 296 -9.49 -6.92 -13.02
N GLU A 297 -10.47 -7.73 -13.46
CA GLU A 297 -11.81 -7.77 -12.88
C GLU A 297 -11.81 -8.31 -11.44
N MET A 298 -11.02 -9.34 -11.16
CA MET A 298 -10.87 -9.89 -9.81
C MET A 298 -10.23 -8.86 -8.87
N ALA A 299 -9.15 -8.20 -9.30
CA ALA A 299 -8.49 -7.16 -8.54
C ALA A 299 -9.45 -5.99 -8.23
N GLN A 300 -10.27 -5.57 -9.21
CA GLN A 300 -11.29 -4.55 -9.01
C GLN A 300 -12.28 -4.92 -7.90
N LYS A 301 -12.77 -6.17 -7.89
CA LYS A 301 -13.71 -6.68 -6.87
C LYS A 301 -13.06 -6.71 -5.48
N ILE A 302 -11.81 -7.19 -5.38
CA ILE A 302 -11.05 -7.25 -4.13
C ILE A 302 -10.83 -5.83 -3.59
N MET A 303 -10.36 -4.91 -4.44
CA MET A 303 -10.06 -3.54 -4.03
C MET A 303 -11.30 -2.75 -3.63
N LYS A 304 -12.46 -2.94 -4.31
CA LYS A 304 -13.74 -2.38 -3.89
C LYS A 304 -14.16 -2.92 -2.51
N ARG A 305 -14.02 -4.23 -2.27
CA ARG A 305 -14.29 -4.87 -0.99
C ARG A 305 -13.42 -4.30 0.13
N LEU A 306 -12.14 -4.02 -0.16
CA LEU A 306 -11.19 -3.42 0.76
C LEU A 306 -11.22 -1.88 0.79
N LYS A 307 -12.22 -1.24 0.16
CA LYS A 307 -12.45 0.20 0.19
C LYS A 307 -11.26 1.05 -0.31
N PHE A 308 -10.60 0.60 -1.37
CA PHE A 308 -9.63 1.43 -2.08
C PHE A 308 -10.32 2.58 -2.82
N SER A 309 -9.59 3.68 -3.04
CA SER A 309 -10.08 4.80 -3.86
C SER A 309 -10.25 4.38 -5.33
N ASN A 310 -11.18 5.02 -6.04
CA ASN A 310 -11.38 4.75 -7.46
C ASN A 310 -10.11 4.96 -8.28
N ALA A 311 -9.30 5.97 -7.96
CA ALA A 311 -8.02 6.21 -8.63
C ALA A 311 -7.03 5.04 -8.46
N HIS A 312 -6.91 4.48 -7.25
CA HIS A 312 -6.08 3.30 -7.02
C HIS A 312 -6.63 2.06 -7.73
N ILE A 313 -7.96 1.89 -7.76
CA ILE A 313 -8.60 0.76 -8.47
C ILE A 313 -8.32 0.87 -9.97
N GLU A 314 -8.55 2.03 -10.57
CA GLU A 314 -8.28 2.27 -12.00
C GLU A 314 -6.82 1.99 -12.34
N TYR A 315 -5.88 2.49 -11.53
CA TYR A 315 -4.47 2.26 -11.69
C TYR A 315 -4.12 0.76 -11.71
N VAL A 316 -4.52 0.01 -10.68
CA VAL A 316 -4.19 -1.42 -10.54
C VAL A 316 -4.84 -2.23 -11.66
N VAL A 317 -6.09 -1.95 -11.98
CA VAL A 317 -6.85 -2.61 -13.06
C VAL A 317 -6.16 -2.38 -14.42
N ASN A 318 -5.71 -1.16 -14.69
CA ASN A 318 -5.00 -0.84 -15.94
C ASN A 318 -3.66 -1.58 -16.01
N VAL A 319 -2.86 -1.53 -14.95
CA VAL A 319 -1.55 -2.21 -14.90
C VAL A 319 -1.71 -3.71 -15.09
N ILE A 320 -2.67 -4.36 -14.42
CA ILE A 320 -2.92 -5.80 -14.56
C ILE A 320 -3.40 -6.13 -15.98
N ARG A 321 -4.33 -5.36 -16.55
CA ARG A 321 -4.87 -5.62 -17.88
C ARG A 321 -3.81 -5.56 -18.97
N HIS A 322 -2.78 -4.75 -18.78
CA HIS A 322 -1.75 -4.50 -19.78
C HIS A 322 -0.37 -5.05 -19.45
N HIS A 323 -0.24 -5.86 -18.37
CA HIS A 323 1.07 -6.41 -17.98
C HIS A 323 1.64 -7.40 -19.00
N MET A 324 0.76 -8.07 -19.78
CA MET A 324 1.15 -8.99 -20.84
C MET A 324 1.39 -8.23 -22.15
N PHE A 325 2.62 -7.78 -22.35
CA PHE A 325 3.05 -7.25 -23.63
C PHE A 325 4.42 -7.82 -24.01
N ASN A 326 4.62 -8.04 -25.28
CA ASN A 326 5.88 -8.53 -25.83
C ASN A 326 6.45 -7.46 -26.78
N TYR A 327 7.37 -6.65 -26.24
CA TYR A 327 8.07 -5.66 -27.04
C TYR A 327 9.22 -6.32 -27.82
N SER A 328 9.30 -6.07 -29.13
CA SER A 328 10.49 -6.34 -29.93
C SER A 328 11.07 -5.03 -30.47
N ARG A 329 12.37 -5.06 -30.83
CA ARG A 329 13.02 -3.89 -31.45
C ARG A 329 12.43 -3.52 -32.82
N GLU A 330 11.72 -4.47 -33.45
CA GLU A 330 11.05 -4.33 -34.72
C GLU A 330 9.74 -3.54 -34.64
N TRP A 331 9.25 -3.25 -33.44
CA TRP A 331 8.06 -2.40 -33.30
C TRP A 331 8.28 -1.06 -34.02
N SER A 332 7.38 -0.71 -34.94
CA SER A 332 7.36 0.60 -35.54
C SER A 332 7.01 1.69 -34.51
N ASP A 333 7.31 2.95 -34.80
CA ASP A 333 6.89 4.05 -33.91
C ASP A 333 5.36 4.17 -33.87
N SER A 334 4.65 3.78 -34.93
CA SER A 334 3.18 3.70 -34.95
C SER A 334 2.66 2.62 -33.97
N ALA A 335 3.32 1.47 -33.90
CA ALA A 335 2.99 0.43 -32.90
C ALA A 335 3.19 0.93 -31.47
N ILE A 336 4.26 1.70 -31.22
CA ILE A 336 4.52 2.30 -29.92
C ILE A 336 3.46 3.36 -29.57
N ARG A 337 3.04 4.23 -30.53
CA ARG A 337 1.96 5.19 -30.28
C ARG A 337 0.64 4.50 -29.92
N ARG A 338 0.28 3.42 -30.61
CA ARG A 338 -0.89 2.60 -30.30
C ARG A 338 -0.77 1.94 -28.92
N PHE A 339 0.43 1.48 -28.56
CA PHE A 339 0.69 0.95 -27.20
C PHE A 339 0.47 2.02 -26.14
N ILE A 340 1.06 3.21 -26.30
CA ILE A 340 0.88 4.33 -25.35
C ILE A 340 -0.59 4.72 -25.23
N ARG A 341 -1.32 4.83 -26.37
CA ARG A 341 -2.75 5.14 -26.38
C ARG A 341 -3.56 4.11 -25.60
N ARG A 342 -3.28 2.81 -25.79
CA ARG A 342 -4.01 1.71 -25.14
C ARG A 342 -3.74 1.65 -23.65
N VAL A 343 -2.49 1.80 -23.25
CA VAL A 343 -2.04 1.67 -21.86
C VAL A 343 -2.29 2.95 -21.07
N GLY A 344 -2.13 4.09 -21.70
CA GLY A 344 -2.07 5.40 -21.06
C GLY A 344 -0.64 5.77 -20.67
N LEU A 345 -0.24 6.98 -20.99
CA LEU A 345 1.13 7.47 -20.82
C LEU A 345 1.60 7.36 -19.36
N ASN A 346 0.72 7.70 -18.41
CA ASN A 346 1.03 7.72 -16.96
C ASN A 346 1.31 6.32 -16.36
N TYR A 347 0.98 5.26 -17.08
CA TYR A 347 1.14 3.87 -16.59
C TYR A 347 2.30 3.13 -17.26
N THR A 348 2.91 3.71 -18.31
CA THR A 348 3.90 3.00 -19.14
C THR A 348 5.14 2.59 -18.36
N ASP A 349 5.69 3.49 -17.52
CA ASP A 349 6.88 3.19 -16.73
C ASP A 349 6.61 2.10 -15.68
N ASP A 350 5.45 2.14 -15.02
CA ASP A 350 5.07 1.17 -14.00
C ASP A 350 4.81 -0.23 -14.59
N ILE A 351 4.19 -0.30 -15.78
CA ILE A 351 4.02 -1.57 -16.51
C ILE A 351 5.37 -2.16 -16.91
N PHE A 352 6.34 -1.32 -17.29
CA PHE A 352 7.71 -1.80 -17.54
C PHE A 352 8.38 -2.30 -16.28
N ASP A 353 8.25 -1.62 -15.16
CA ASP A 353 8.83 -2.04 -13.90
C ASP A 353 8.23 -3.37 -13.42
N LEU A 354 6.92 -3.55 -13.58
CA LEU A 354 6.26 -4.83 -13.32
C LEU A 354 6.79 -5.93 -14.25
N ARG A 355 6.91 -5.66 -15.55
CA ARG A 355 7.42 -6.64 -16.52
C ARG A 355 8.87 -7.02 -16.28
N ILE A 356 9.70 -6.06 -15.89
CA ILE A 356 11.11 -6.32 -15.51
C ILE A 356 11.17 -7.21 -14.25
N ALA A 357 10.33 -6.93 -13.24
CA ALA A 357 10.23 -7.73 -12.05
C ALA A 357 9.81 -9.18 -12.36
N ASP A 358 8.80 -9.34 -13.23
CA ASP A 358 8.30 -10.62 -13.71
C ASP A 358 9.41 -11.44 -14.42
N ILE A 359 10.08 -10.86 -15.42
CA ILE A 359 11.18 -11.52 -16.16
C ILE A 359 12.32 -11.95 -15.21
N LYS A 360 12.71 -11.08 -14.28
CA LYS A 360 13.75 -11.37 -13.30
C LYS A 360 13.38 -12.54 -12.38
N SER A 361 12.12 -12.62 -11.96
CA SER A 361 11.63 -13.69 -11.08
C SER A 361 11.70 -15.08 -11.76
N MET A 362 11.57 -15.12 -13.09
CA MET A 362 11.71 -16.33 -13.90
C MET A 362 13.18 -16.81 -14.02
N GLY A 363 14.14 -16.11 -13.42
CA GLY A 363 15.57 -16.40 -13.55
C GLY A 363 16.13 -16.07 -14.95
N ARG A 364 15.38 -15.36 -15.77
CA ARG A 364 15.81 -14.91 -17.10
C ARG A 364 16.59 -13.59 -16.98
N ARG A 365 17.64 -13.46 -17.80
CA ARG A 365 18.29 -12.17 -17.97
C ARG A 365 17.35 -11.27 -18.79
N VAL A 366 17.08 -10.09 -18.25
CA VAL A 366 16.43 -9.03 -19.04
C VAL A 366 17.41 -8.66 -20.15
N GLU A 367 17.01 -8.79 -21.42
CA GLU A 367 17.90 -8.44 -22.52
C GLU A 367 18.38 -6.98 -22.39
N PRO A 368 19.70 -6.74 -22.49
CA PRO A 368 20.23 -5.39 -22.37
C PRO A 368 19.54 -4.45 -23.37
N GLY A 369 18.92 -3.38 -22.88
CA GLY A 369 18.29 -2.35 -23.71
C GLY A 369 16.80 -2.57 -24.03
N HIS A 370 16.23 -3.74 -23.77
CA HIS A 370 14.82 -4.03 -24.11
C HIS A 370 13.81 -3.02 -23.49
N PRO A 371 13.71 -2.86 -22.16
CA PRO A 371 12.83 -1.84 -21.60
C PRO A 371 13.39 -0.43 -21.75
N LYS A 372 14.73 -0.27 -21.74
CA LYS A 372 15.40 1.03 -21.88
C LYS A 372 15.21 1.60 -23.29
N GLY A 373 15.31 0.75 -24.31
CA GLY A 373 15.08 1.13 -25.70
C GLY A 373 13.65 1.63 -25.93
N LEU A 374 12.65 0.89 -25.40
CA LEU A 374 11.25 1.29 -25.51
C LEU A 374 10.98 2.60 -24.76
N ARG A 375 11.49 2.76 -23.53
CA ARG A 375 11.39 4.03 -22.80
C ARG A 375 11.97 5.22 -23.56
N ASN A 376 13.11 5.05 -24.21
CA ASN A 376 13.73 6.12 -25.02
C ASN A 376 12.88 6.48 -26.24
N ARG A 377 12.31 5.47 -26.93
CA ARG A 377 11.41 5.70 -28.06
C ARG A 377 10.11 6.40 -27.64
N ILE A 378 9.52 6.00 -26.51
CA ILE A 378 8.36 6.69 -25.93
C ILE A 378 8.68 8.14 -25.61
N LYS A 379 9.83 8.41 -24.95
CA LYS A 379 10.27 9.79 -24.67
C LYS A 379 10.46 10.61 -25.93
N LYS A 380 10.94 10.01 -27.03
CA LYS A 380 11.05 10.66 -28.32
C LYS A 380 9.68 11.05 -28.87
N ILE A 381 8.73 10.12 -28.91
CA ILE A 381 7.35 10.34 -29.38
C ILE A 381 6.67 11.46 -28.59
N ILE A 382 6.87 11.49 -27.26
CA ILE A 382 6.32 12.55 -26.41
C ILE A 382 6.95 13.92 -26.74
N ARG A 383 8.27 13.98 -26.95
CA ARG A 383 8.96 15.24 -27.28
C ARG A 383 8.54 15.77 -28.66
N GLU A 384 8.24 14.90 -29.60
CA GLU A 384 7.77 15.25 -30.93
C GLU A 384 6.30 15.70 -30.92
N GLN A 385 5.64 15.72 -29.73
CA GLN A 385 4.23 16.09 -29.55
C GLN A 385 3.27 15.35 -30.48
N ASP A 386 3.57 14.08 -30.79
CA ASP A 386 2.72 13.24 -31.61
C ASP A 386 1.30 13.16 -31.04
N ALA A 387 0.29 13.27 -31.89
CA ALA A 387 -1.10 13.10 -31.46
C ALA A 387 -1.34 11.64 -31.04
N LEU A 388 -1.80 11.45 -29.84
CA LEU A 388 -2.11 10.14 -29.24
C LEU A 388 -3.62 9.96 -29.03
N HIS A 389 -4.37 11.04 -28.96
CA HIS A 389 -5.80 11.05 -28.69
C HIS A 389 -6.54 11.93 -29.69
N ILE A 390 -7.86 11.71 -29.82
CA ILE A 390 -8.73 12.52 -30.72
C ILE A 390 -8.60 14.02 -30.45
N LYS A 391 -8.47 14.42 -29.19
CA LYS A 391 -8.29 15.83 -28.77
C LYS A 391 -7.00 16.47 -29.32
N ASP A 392 -6.01 15.67 -29.68
CA ASP A 392 -4.71 16.12 -30.16
C ASP A 392 -4.70 16.31 -31.69
N LEU A 393 -5.81 15.97 -32.39
CA LEU A 393 -5.97 16.20 -33.83
C LEU A 393 -6.12 17.69 -34.14
N ALA A 394 -5.51 18.13 -35.22
CA ALA A 394 -5.62 19.51 -35.72
C ALA A 394 -7.02 19.88 -36.31
N VAL A 395 -7.97 18.94 -36.27
CA VAL A 395 -9.38 19.11 -36.60
C VAL A 395 -10.27 18.56 -35.50
N ASN A 396 -11.51 19.04 -35.46
CA ASN A 396 -12.49 18.62 -34.49
C ASN A 396 -13.82 18.20 -35.16
N GLY A 397 -14.82 17.83 -34.35
CA GLY A 397 -16.13 17.38 -34.88
C GLY A 397 -16.82 18.42 -35.73
N ASN A 398 -16.68 19.71 -35.44
CA ASN A 398 -17.28 20.79 -36.23
C ASN A 398 -16.66 20.86 -37.63
N ASP A 399 -15.34 20.67 -37.74
CA ASP A 399 -14.66 20.63 -39.04
C ASP A 399 -15.20 19.46 -39.92
N ILE A 400 -15.42 18.28 -39.31
CA ILE A 400 -15.96 17.10 -40.00
C ILE A 400 -17.39 17.35 -40.44
N MET A 401 -18.27 17.82 -39.56
CA MET A 401 -19.66 18.12 -39.91
C MET A 401 -19.75 19.13 -41.08
N LYS A 402 -18.90 20.15 -41.07
CA LYS A 402 -18.84 21.16 -42.14
C LYS A 402 -18.39 20.58 -43.49
N VAL A 403 -17.34 19.72 -43.49
CA VAL A 403 -16.77 19.15 -44.71
C VAL A 403 -17.66 18.07 -45.32
N LEU A 404 -18.20 17.18 -44.50
CA LEU A 404 -19.04 16.06 -44.95
C LEU A 404 -20.52 16.43 -45.08
N LYS A 405 -20.93 17.60 -44.57
CA LYS A 405 -22.32 18.07 -44.50
C LYS A 405 -23.23 17.10 -43.71
N ILE A 406 -22.73 16.52 -42.63
CA ILE A 406 -23.46 15.60 -41.74
C ILE A 406 -23.89 16.29 -40.45
N LYS A 407 -24.93 15.74 -39.82
CA LYS A 407 -25.41 16.20 -38.49
C LYS A 407 -24.56 15.64 -37.35
N PRO A 408 -24.58 16.24 -36.15
CA PRO A 408 -23.96 15.66 -34.99
C PRO A 408 -24.48 14.23 -34.74
N GLY A 409 -23.54 13.29 -34.58
CA GLY A 409 -23.88 11.89 -34.38
C GLY A 409 -22.64 10.97 -34.25
N PRO A 410 -22.85 9.65 -34.10
CA PRO A 410 -21.77 8.66 -33.97
C PRO A 410 -20.79 8.67 -35.13
N GLU A 411 -21.25 8.97 -36.35
CA GLU A 411 -20.47 9.06 -37.56
C GLU A 411 -19.29 10.03 -37.47
N VAL A 412 -19.50 11.17 -36.75
CA VAL A 412 -18.43 12.16 -36.52
C VAL A 412 -17.31 11.52 -35.70
N GLY A 413 -17.68 10.72 -34.65
CA GLY A 413 -16.73 10.00 -33.83
C GLY A 413 -15.95 8.92 -34.61
N GLU A 414 -16.60 8.22 -35.54
CA GLU A 414 -15.95 7.22 -36.39
C GLU A 414 -14.92 7.86 -37.32
N VAL A 415 -15.26 8.99 -37.93
CA VAL A 415 -14.33 9.74 -38.81
C VAL A 415 -13.14 10.25 -37.99
N LEU A 416 -13.35 10.80 -36.77
CA LEU A 416 -12.25 11.22 -35.90
C LEU A 416 -11.33 10.05 -35.56
N ASN A 417 -11.88 8.88 -35.27
CA ASN A 417 -11.09 7.69 -34.98
C ASN A 417 -10.29 7.23 -36.21
N LYS A 418 -10.89 7.23 -37.40
CA LYS A 418 -10.19 6.91 -38.65
C LYS A 418 -9.04 7.89 -38.97
N LEU A 419 -9.25 9.18 -38.74
CA LEU A 419 -8.20 10.19 -38.84
C LEU A 419 -7.06 9.96 -37.86
N LEU A 420 -7.41 9.68 -36.60
CA LEU A 420 -6.41 9.40 -35.58
C LEU A 420 -5.56 8.18 -35.92
N GLU A 421 -6.15 7.10 -36.43
CA GLU A 421 -5.36 5.93 -36.88
C GLU A 421 -4.36 6.31 -37.98
N ARG A 422 -4.75 7.15 -38.96
CA ARG A 422 -3.83 7.66 -39.99
C ARG A 422 -2.71 8.52 -39.40
N VAL A 423 -3.03 9.35 -38.40
CA VAL A 423 -2.04 10.20 -37.71
C VAL A 423 -1.11 9.36 -36.85
N LEU A 424 -1.60 8.31 -36.22
CA LEU A 424 -0.75 7.38 -35.45
C LEU A 424 0.27 6.67 -36.36
N ASP A 425 -0.09 6.40 -37.60
CA ASP A 425 0.83 5.85 -38.60
C ASP A 425 1.83 6.91 -39.10
N ASN A 426 1.35 8.11 -39.38
CA ASN A 426 2.16 9.21 -39.90
C ASN A 426 1.80 10.54 -39.20
N PRO A 427 2.51 10.96 -38.14
CA PRO A 427 2.22 12.20 -37.44
C PRO A 427 2.29 13.48 -38.28
N LYS A 428 3.04 13.47 -39.39
CA LYS A 428 3.13 14.61 -40.32
C LYS A 428 1.81 14.92 -41.02
N LEU A 429 0.81 14.03 -40.89
CA LEU A 429 -0.55 14.28 -41.38
C LEU A 429 -1.36 15.18 -40.44
N ASN A 430 -0.94 15.36 -39.20
CA ASN A 430 -1.69 16.15 -38.22
C ASN A 430 -1.56 17.66 -38.45
N THR A 431 -2.01 18.09 -39.58
CA THR A 431 -2.19 19.51 -39.91
C THR A 431 -3.58 19.71 -40.49
N LYS A 432 -4.22 20.86 -40.15
CA LYS A 432 -5.61 21.12 -40.58
C LYS A 432 -5.85 20.93 -42.07
N PRO A 433 -5.02 21.44 -42.98
CA PRO A 433 -5.22 21.24 -44.43
C PRO A 433 -5.21 19.76 -44.83
N LYS A 434 -4.19 18.99 -44.38
CA LYS A 434 -4.06 17.58 -44.75
C LYS A 434 -5.19 16.72 -44.20
N LEU A 435 -5.64 17.00 -42.96
CA LEU A 435 -6.75 16.27 -42.37
C LEU A 435 -8.07 16.60 -43.06
N ILE A 436 -8.30 17.84 -43.48
CA ILE A 436 -9.48 18.21 -44.27
C ILE A 436 -9.49 17.46 -45.63
N ASP A 437 -8.35 17.33 -46.28
CA ASP A 437 -8.26 16.57 -47.53
C ASP A 437 -8.50 15.07 -47.32
N LEU A 438 -8.07 14.51 -46.17
CA LEU A 438 -8.41 13.15 -45.80
C LEU A 438 -9.91 12.98 -45.52
N ILE A 439 -10.54 13.94 -44.83
CA ILE A 439 -11.99 13.90 -44.56
C ILE A 439 -12.79 13.86 -45.84
N LYS A 440 -12.42 14.65 -46.88
CA LYS A 440 -13.08 14.64 -48.17
C LYS A 440 -13.06 13.27 -48.87
N LYS A 441 -12.04 12.42 -48.58
CA LYS A 441 -11.92 11.07 -49.14
C LYS A 441 -12.73 10.01 -48.39
N PHE A 442 -13.36 10.35 -47.26
CA PHE A 442 -14.29 9.49 -46.54
C PHE A 442 -15.76 9.67 -46.93
N LYS A 443 -15.99 10.50 -47.95
CA LYS A 443 -17.30 10.73 -48.60
C LYS A 443 -17.76 9.49 -49.40
#